data_f07158af4eacfac37ad562c588378bee
#
_entry.id   f07158af4eacfac37ad562c588378bee
#
_cell.length_a   1.000
_cell.length_b   1.000
_cell.length_c   1.000
_cell.angle_alpha   90.00
_cell.angle_beta   90.00
_cell.angle_gamma   90.00
#
_symmetry.space_group_name_H-M   'P 1'
#
loop_
_entity.id
_entity.type
_entity.pdbx_description
1 polymer ?
#
loop_
_entity_poly.entity_id
_entity_poly.type
_entity_poly.pdbx_seq_one_letter_code
_entity_poly.pdbx_strand_id
1 'polypeptide(L)'
;MPSEQINELEVYIGGENPRLSHLGGAEWEKAKEKAMQNAKIIADRVLNLYKLRNVRNDALIIGEDTPWQNEIENSFEYIETPDQLTAINDVKKDLEKNIPMDRLIFGDVGFGKTEVALRAAIKVAFSGGQVALLAPTTILVQQHIDTFVDRLKDYPLNIKHLSRFVTKKEVQNIVEGVKEGSVDILIGTHRILSDDIEFQNLKLLIIDEEHRFGVEDKDRLQSLSNQVHKLTLTATPIPRTLEQSLMGIRETSRIETPPENRLETLTHVGNIDESTIALAIQREISRGGQVFFVLNRIEELQVWMKKIQEVFPNLNHRLLHGQLATNQIEQTMQDVWDKKVDVLFATTIVEAGIDLPKVNTLITLRSELLGMSQLYQLKGRVGRRREQSFAYFFHNTNLGVDAELRLDAIKSIGQTSTGYSLAMKDLQLRGSGSILGDIQSGFIANVGLNIFNKYVIDSIEGKSEDKSSILETEIKLDCYWGSSIPKSYIDADSERIDIYKRLEHSEPNKVDEIKNEIIDRFGNVPEITDNLFSTAKIRSILQKKEILRCKIKEFQVELFPVDLTEDLKLSIEQYDKRFIFRNKRLVLNFQHSLTPESTYELLDSIL
;
A
#
# COMPACT_ATOMS: atom_id res chain seq x y z
N MET A 1 -11.12 -29.53 4.70
CA MET A 1 -10.00 -28.82 5.30
C MET A 1 -10.43 -28.42 6.70
N PRO A 2 -9.65 -28.66 7.75
CA PRO A 2 -9.99 -28.20 9.09
C PRO A 2 -10.10 -26.67 9.12
N SER A 3 -11.01 -26.11 9.92
CA SER A 3 -11.16 -24.65 10.08
C SER A 3 -9.87 -23.95 10.54
N GLU A 4 -9.01 -24.71 11.19
CA GLU A 4 -7.70 -24.30 11.70
C GLU A 4 -6.66 -23.97 10.63
N GLN A 5 -6.87 -24.42 9.40
CA GLN A 5 -5.97 -24.20 8.25
C GLN A 5 -6.52 -23.18 7.25
N ILE A 6 -7.54 -22.41 7.62
CA ILE A 6 -8.14 -21.41 6.73
C ILE A 6 -7.16 -20.26 6.42
N ASN A 7 -6.24 -19.94 7.35
CA ASN A 7 -5.22 -18.92 7.11
C ASN A 7 -4.12 -19.34 6.12
N GLU A 8 -3.95 -20.63 5.94
CA GLU A 8 -3.08 -21.16 4.89
C GLU A 8 -3.74 -21.06 3.50
N LEU A 9 -5.04 -20.69 3.43
CA LEU A 9 -5.73 -20.47 2.16
C LEU A 9 -5.36 -19.10 1.62
N GLU A 10 -4.57 -19.13 0.57
CA GLU A 10 -4.32 -17.96 -0.29
C GLU A 10 -5.06 -18.15 -1.61
N VAL A 11 -5.48 -17.03 -2.21
CA VAL A 11 -6.02 -17.06 -3.57
C VAL A 11 -4.91 -17.53 -4.49
N TYR A 12 -5.17 -18.59 -5.27
CA TYR A 12 -4.21 -19.09 -6.25
C TYR A 12 -3.88 -18.01 -7.28
N ILE A 13 -2.59 -17.68 -7.37
CA ILE A 13 -2.06 -16.57 -8.17
C ILE A 13 -1.23 -17.09 -9.36
N GLY A 14 -1.51 -18.28 -9.87
CA GLY A 14 -0.81 -18.91 -10.99
C GLY A 14 -1.62 -18.86 -12.30
N GLY A 15 -1.05 -19.41 -13.37
CA GLY A 15 -1.70 -19.48 -14.69
C GLY A 15 -2.97 -20.34 -14.74
N GLU A 16 -3.68 -20.31 -15.87
CA GLU A 16 -5.00 -20.92 -16.08
C GLU A 16 -5.13 -22.43 -15.76
N ASN A 17 -4.01 -23.16 -15.64
CA ASN A 17 -4.00 -24.59 -15.29
C ASN A 17 -3.05 -24.89 -14.13
N PRO A 18 -3.49 -24.79 -12.87
CA PRO A 18 -2.66 -25.10 -11.72
C PRO A 18 -2.30 -26.59 -11.68
N ARG A 19 -1.01 -26.90 -11.55
CA ARG A 19 -0.61 -28.27 -11.16
C ARG A 19 -0.93 -28.45 -9.68
N LEU A 20 -1.95 -29.25 -9.40
CA LEU A 20 -2.32 -29.58 -8.03
C LEU A 20 -1.22 -30.45 -7.41
N SER A 21 -0.59 -29.96 -6.35
CA SER A 21 0.33 -30.73 -5.52
C SER A 21 -0.38 -31.23 -4.27
N HIS A 22 -0.01 -32.42 -3.77
CA HIS A 22 -0.51 -32.89 -2.48
C HIS A 22 0.26 -32.17 -1.35
N LEU A 23 -0.45 -31.65 -0.36
CA LEU A 23 0.11 -31.10 0.87
C LEU A 23 1.01 -32.18 1.53
N GLY A 24 2.29 -31.84 1.78
CA GLY A 24 3.28 -32.80 2.31
C GLY A 24 3.89 -33.73 1.27
N GLY A 25 3.62 -33.55 -0.01
CA GLY A 25 4.26 -34.30 -1.11
C GLY A 25 5.70 -33.85 -1.38
N ALA A 26 6.53 -34.73 -1.99
CA ALA A 26 7.93 -34.43 -2.32
C ALA A 26 8.10 -33.22 -3.26
N GLU A 27 7.10 -32.88 -4.06
CA GLU A 27 7.10 -31.68 -4.92
C GLU A 27 6.92 -30.40 -4.10
N TRP A 28 6.05 -30.44 -3.08
CA TRP A 28 5.86 -29.34 -2.14
C TRP A 28 7.11 -29.05 -1.33
N GLU A 29 7.76 -30.08 -0.78
CA GLU A 29 9.02 -29.92 -0.04
C GLU A 29 10.14 -29.34 -0.90
N LYS A 30 10.26 -29.76 -2.16
CA LYS A 30 11.21 -29.16 -3.11
C LYS A 30 10.90 -27.69 -3.43
N ALA A 31 9.62 -27.34 -3.58
CA ALA A 31 9.20 -25.96 -3.81
C ALA A 31 9.54 -25.08 -2.60
N LYS A 32 9.31 -25.60 -1.40
CA LYS A 32 9.61 -24.96 -0.12
C LYS A 32 11.12 -24.74 0.07
N GLU A 33 11.94 -25.77 -0.16
CA GLU A 33 13.41 -25.66 -0.08
C GLU A 33 13.95 -24.59 -1.06
N LYS A 34 13.46 -24.56 -2.29
CA LYS A 34 13.84 -23.53 -3.26
C LYS A 34 13.42 -22.14 -2.84
N ALA A 35 12.20 -21.99 -2.27
CA ALA A 35 11.73 -20.72 -1.76
C ALA A 35 12.60 -20.23 -0.59
N MET A 36 13.00 -21.12 0.32
CA MET A 36 13.91 -20.80 1.42
C MET A 36 15.29 -20.37 0.94
N GLN A 37 15.88 -21.08 -0.05
CA GLN A 37 17.18 -20.70 -0.62
C GLN A 37 17.14 -19.30 -1.26
N ASN A 38 16.09 -18.99 -2.00
CA ASN A 38 15.90 -17.65 -2.59
C ASN A 38 15.65 -16.58 -1.53
N ALA A 39 14.88 -16.89 -0.50
CA ALA A 39 14.65 -15.99 0.64
C ALA A 39 15.99 -15.64 1.32
N LYS A 40 16.89 -16.61 1.49
CA LYS A 40 18.22 -16.39 2.06
C LYS A 40 19.08 -15.46 1.20
N ILE A 41 19.08 -15.65 -0.12
CA ILE A 41 19.80 -14.76 -1.05
C ILE A 41 19.28 -13.31 -0.96
N ILE A 42 17.96 -13.15 -0.84
CA ILE A 42 17.34 -11.84 -0.66
C ILE A 42 17.70 -11.26 0.71
N ALA A 43 17.60 -12.06 1.77
CA ALA A 43 17.97 -11.63 3.12
C ALA A 43 19.44 -11.18 3.20
N ASP A 44 20.38 -11.91 2.59
CA ASP A 44 21.79 -11.52 2.54
C ASP A 44 22.00 -10.20 1.78
N ARG A 45 21.27 -9.99 0.68
CA ARG A 45 21.29 -8.71 -0.06
C ARG A 45 20.73 -7.56 0.80
N VAL A 46 19.63 -7.79 1.49
CA VAL A 46 19.00 -6.85 2.42
C VAL A 46 19.93 -6.49 3.57
N LEU A 47 20.52 -7.49 4.22
CA LEU A 47 21.48 -7.29 5.32
C LEU A 47 22.72 -6.51 4.88
N ASN A 48 23.22 -6.74 3.67
CA ASN A 48 24.34 -5.98 3.13
C ASN A 48 23.95 -4.51 2.87
N LEU A 49 22.77 -4.25 2.31
CA LEU A 49 22.25 -2.89 2.14
C LEU A 49 22.05 -2.20 3.50
N TYR A 50 21.52 -2.93 4.50
CA TYR A 50 21.32 -2.43 5.85
C TYR A 50 22.65 -2.09 6.55
N LYS A 51 23.68 -2.94 6.38
CA LYS A 51 25.04 -2.68 6.92
C LYS A 51 25.68 -1.44 6.29
N LEU A 52 25.54 -1.27 4.97
CA LEU A 52 26.06 -0.10 4.26
C LEU A 52 25.35 1.20 4.70
N ARG A 53 24.07 1.12 5.05
CA ARG A 53 23.25 2.24 5.48
C ARG A 53 23.45 2.63 6.95
N ASN A 54 23.68 1.64 7.83
CA ASN A 54 23.84 1.87 9.28
C ASN A 54 25.20 2.44 9.68
N VAL A 55 25.93 3.05 8.76
CA VAL A 55 27.12 3.85 9.11
C VAL A 55 26.65 5.14 9.77
N ARG A 56 26.90 5.27 11.06
CA ARG A 56 26.57 6.48 11.83
C ARG A 56 27.34 7.68 11.28
N ASN A 57 26.63 8.74 11.02
CA ASN A 57 27.21 10.01 10.55
C ASN A 57 26.55 11.18 11.28
N ASP A 58 27.22 11.69 12.30
CA ASP A 58 26.69 12.80 13.11
C ASP A 58 26.50 14.10 12.31
N ALA A 59 27.17 14.23 11.14
CA ALA A 59 26.94 15.33 10.22
C ALA A 59 25.55 15.33 9.57
N LEU A 60 24.80 14.22 9.66
CA LEU A 60 23.43 14.10 9.13
C LEU A 60 22.37 14.60 10.12
N ILE A 61 22.67 14.73 11.40
CA ILE A 61 21.69 15.14 12.41
C ILE A 61 21.15 16.53 12.06
N ILE A 62 19.83 16.60 11.91
CA ILE A 62 19.09 17.85 11.74
C ILE A 62 18.56 18.26 13.10
N GLY A 63 18.78 19.50 13.51
CA GLY A 63 18.36 20.01 14.81
C GLY A 63 16.85 20.06 15.04
N GLU A 64 16.44 20.49 16.23
CA GLU A 64 15.03 20.72 16.56
C GLU A 64 14.37 21.77 15.65
N ASP A 65 13.05 21.81 15.66
CA ASP A 65 12.28 22.73 14.84
C ASP A 65 12.55 24.19 15.23
N THR A 66 12.82 25.03 14.23
CA THR A 66 13.03 26.46 14.45
C THR A 66 11.70 27.20 14.65
N PRO A 67 11.69 28.40 15.28
CA PRO A 67 10.49 29.22 15.39
C PRO A 67 9.84 29.52 14.02
N TRP A 68 10.63 29.77 12.98
CA TRP A 68 10.14 29.99 11.62
C TRP A 68 9.46 28.75 11.04
N GLN A 69 10.00 27.56 11.30
CA GLN A 69 9.36 26.32 10.88
C GLN A 69 7.98 26.17 11.52
N ASN A 70 7.86 26.40 12.83
CA ASN A 70 6.59 26.34 13.53
C ASN A 70 5.58 27.38 12.99
N GLU A 71 6.04 28.57 12.62
CA GLU A 71 5.21 29.61 12.02
C GLU A 71 4.68 29.17 10.65
N ILE A 72 5.54 28.61 9.78
CA ILE A 72 5.14 28.09 8.48
C ILE A 72 4.15 26.93 8.61
N GLU A 73 4.40 26.02 9.54
CA GLU A 73 3.50 24.89 9.80
C GLU A 73 2.12 25.36 10.28
N ASN A 74 2.07 26.34 11.19
CA ASN A 74 0.83 26.94 11.69
C ASN A 74 0.09 27.79 10.63
N SER A 75 0.77 28.26 9.59
CA SER A 75 0.17 28.99 8.47
C SER A 75 -0.50 28.07 7.43
N PHE A 76 -0.53 26.77 7.65
CA PHE A 76 -1.17 25.84 6.73
C PHE A 76 -2.68 26.06 6.70
N GLU A 77 -3.22 26.28 5.51
CA GLU A 77 -4.65 26.65 5.30
C GLU A 77 -5.65 25.53 5.61
N TYR A 78 -5.16 24.30 5.76
CA TYR A 78 -5.99 23.11 5.96
C TYR A 78 -5.70 22.51 7.33
N ILE A 79 -6.66 21.72 7.82
CA ILE A 79 -6.46 20.90 9.02
C ILE A 79 -5.80 19.60 8.59
N GLU A 80 -4.67 19.26 9.20
CA GLU A 80 -3.96 18.01 8.95
C GLU A 80 -4.79 16.82 9.42
N THR A 81 -4.78 15.76 8.62
CA THR A 81 -5.34 14.48 9.06
C THR A 81 -4.40 13.81 10.08
N PRO A 82 -4.92 12.91 10.94
CA PRO A 82 -4.09 12.17 11.89
C PRO A 82 -2.90 11.45 11.24
N ASP A 83 -3.11 10.89 10.04
CA ASP A 83 -2.07 10.19 9.30
C ASP A 83 -0.99 11.14 8.77
N GLN A 84 -1.38 12.34 8.31
CA GLN A 84 -0.44 13.37 7.89
C GLN A 84 0.45 13.80 9.06
N LEU A 85 -0.14 14.05 10.24
CA LEU A 85 0.61 14.40 11.45
C LEU A 85 1.57 13.28 11.87
N THR A 86 1.13 12.04 11.81
CA THR A 86 1.97 10.87 12.08
C THR A 86 3.14 10.80 11.10
N ALA A 87 2.88 10.94 9.79
CA ALA A 87 3.92 10.91 8.77
C ALA A 87 4.94 12.05 8.92
N ILE A 88 4.47 13.27 9.24
CA ILE A 88 5.33 14.44 9.50
C ILE A 88 6.24 14.17 10.71
N ASN A 89 5.67 13.69 11.81
CA ASN A 89 6.41 13.38 13.02
C ASN A 89 7.43 12.25 12.81
N ASP A 90 7.08 11.23 12.06
CA ASP A 90 7.99 10.14 11.70
C ASP A 90 9.20 10.66 10.91
N VAL A 91 8.96 11.50 9.88
CA VAL A 91 10.02 12.11 9.07
C VAL A 91 10.92 13.00 9.94
N LYS A 92 10.34 13.84 10.80
CA LYS A 92 11.12 14.71 11.71
C LYS A 92 12.02 13.89 12.63
N LYS A 93 11.48 12.84 13.26
CA LYS A 93 12.25 11.93 14.12
C LYS A 93 13.38 11.22 13.38
N ASP A 94 13.17 10.86 12.12
CA ASP A 94 14.22 10.22 11.33
C ASP A 94 15.32 11.20 10.92
N LEU A 95 14.97 12.45 10.60
CA LEU A 95 15.94 13.52 10.31
C LEU A 95 16.82 13.89 11.51
N GLU A 96 16.34 13.67 12.71
CA GLU A 96 17.06 13.93 13.97
C GLU A 96 18.03 12.79 14.36
N LYS A 97 18.02 11.67 13.63
CA LYS A 97 18.95 10.54 13.85
C LYS A 97 20.25 10.76 13.09
N ASN A 98 21.32 10.11 13.57
CA ASN A 98 22.63 10.08 12.91
C ASN A 98 22.76 8.95 11.87
N ILE A 99 21.65 8.41 11.41
CA ILE A 99 21.57 7.37 10.37
C ILE A 99 20.80 7.95 9.20
N PRO A 100 21.24 7.76 7.94
CA PRO A 100 20.50 8.24 6.77
C PRO A 100 19.07 7.70 6.77
N MET A 101 18.09 8.60 6.78
CA MET A 101 16.68 8.22 6.58
C MET A 101 16.49 7.63 5.18
N ASP A 102 15.74 6.56 5.04
CA ASP A 102 15.16 6.11 3.78
C ASP A 102 13.69 5.79 4.03
N ARG A 103 12.86 6.82 3.91
CA ARG A 103 11.43 6.71 4.21
C ARG A 103 10.59 6.86 2.96
N LEU A 104 9.57 6.01 2.87
CA LEU A 104 8.53 6.06 1.85
C LEU A 104 7.26 6.65 2.44
N ILE A 105 6.79 7.75 1.88
CA ILE A 105 5.45 8.28 2.15
C ILE A 105 4.51 7.75 1.09
N PHE A 106 3.60 6.92 1.54
CA PHE A 106 2.56 6.36 0.72
C PHE A 106 1.21 7.01 1.02
N GLY A 107 0.47 7.39 -0.01
CA GLY A 107 -0.86 7.97 0.13
C GLY A 107 -1.45 8.31 -1.23
N ASP A 108 -2.76 8.32 -1.33
CA ASP A 108 -3.45 8.61 -2.57
C ASP A 108 -3.16 10.01 -3.11
N VAL A 109 -3.49 10.22 -4.37
CA VAL A 109 -3.36 11.52 -5.01
C VAL A 109 -4.22 12.55 -4.28
N GLY A 110 -3.63 13.68 -3.88
CA GLY A 110 -4.32 14.73 -3.13
C GLY A 110 -4.45 14.49 -1.62
N PHE A 111 -3.76 13.49 -1.05
CA PHE A 111 -3.75 13.23 0.40
C PHE A 111 -2.65 14.03 1.15
N GLY A 112 -2.03 15.02 0.51
CA GLY A 112 -1.10 15.94 1.17
C GLY A 112 0.33 15.45 1.32
N LYS A 113 0.78 14.46 0.53
CA LYS A 113 2.20 14.01 0.52
C LYS A 113 3.19 15.16 0.32
N THR A 114 2.83 16.12 -0.53
CA THR A 114 3.66 17.31 -0.79
C THR A 114 3.86 18.18 0.44
N GLU A 115 2.86 18.27 1.33
CA GLU A 115 3.00 19.01 2.60
C GLU A 115 4.02 18.34 3.52
N VAL A 116 4.02 17.01 3.62
CA VAL A 116 5.04 16.25 4.37
C VAL A 116 6.44 16.53 3.81
N ALA A 117 6.58 16.52 2.49
CA ALA A 117 7.85 16.82 1.82
C ALA A 117 8.31 18.27 2.05
N LEU A 118 7.39 19.23 2.00
CA LEU A 118 7.67 20.63 2.25
C LEU A 118 8.18 20.84 3.70
N ARG A 119 7.51 20.27 4.70
CA ARG A 119 7.94 20.36 6.10
C ARG A 119 9.31 19.72 6.35
N ALA A 120 9.58 18.59 5.68
CA ALA A 120 10.92 17.98 5.71
C ALA A 120 11.99 18.90 5.10
N ALA A 121 11.68 19.51 3.95
CA ALA A 121 12.59 20.41 3.24
C ALA A 121 12.92 21.66 4.05
N ILE A 122 11.93 22.32 4.65
CA ILE A 122 12.15 23.51 5.46
C ILE A 122 12.95 23.22 6.73
N LYS A 123 12.71 22.08 7.40
CA LYS A 123 13.48 21.65 8.57
C LYS A 123 14.96 21.53 8.23
N VAL A 124 15.28 20.92 7.10
CA VAL A 124 16.67 20.76 6.63
C VAL A 124 17.27 22.09 6.19
N ALA A 125 16.54 22.88 5.40
CA ALA A 125 17.03 24.17 4.88
C ALA A 125 17.32 25.17 6.03
N PHE A 126 16.45 25.30 7.02
CA PHE A 126 16.70 26.15 8.20
C PHE A 126 17.84 25.65 9.09
N SER A 127 18.21 24.38 8.97
CA SER A 127 19.39 23.83 9.64
C SER A 127 20.69 24.00 8.82
N GLY A 128 20.65 24.76 7.71
CA GLY A 128 21.80 25.03 6.84
C GLY A 128 22.17 23.87 5.91
N GLY A 129 21.28 22.91 5.72
CA GLY A 129 21.43 21.84 4.74
C GLY A 129 20.79 22.17 3.40
N GLN A 130 21.34 21.65 2.29
CA GLN A 130 20.70 21.75 0.98
C GLN A 130 19.71 20.60 0.77
N VAL A 131 18.64 20.90 0.04
CA VAL A 131 17.57 19.95 -0.31
C VAL A 131 17.47 19.83 -1.83
N ALA A 132 17.42 18.60 -2.33
CA ALA A 132 17.10 18.31 -3.73
C ALA A 132 15.72 17.62 -3.81
N LEU A 133 14.80 18.17 -4.61
CA LEU A 133 13.50 17.56 -4.90
C LEU A 133 13.44 17.17 -6.39
N LEU A 134 13.29 15.90 -6.65
CA LEU A 134 13.16 15.34 -7.99
C LEU A 134 11.71 15.00 -8.31
N ALA A 135 11.27 15.45 -9.46
CA ALA A 135 9.98 15.09 -10.03
C ALA A 135 10.14 14.57 -11.47
N PRO A 136 9.34 13.59 -11.90
CA PRO A 136 9.55 12.92 -13.20
C PRO A 136 9.24 13.78 -14.43
N THR A 137 8.48 14.85 -14.27
CA THR A 137 8.06 15.72 -15.38
C THR A 137 8.25 17.20 -15.08
N THR A 138 8.47 18.01 -16.12
CA THR A 138 8.63 19.47 -16.02
C THR A 138 7.40 20.13 -15.36
N ILE A 139 6.21 19.60 -15.62
CA ILE A 139 4.96 20.16 -15.07
C ILE A 139 4.87 19.90 -13.56
N LEU A 140 5.26 18.71 -13.09
CA LEU A 140 5.33 18.43 -11.65
C LEU A 140 6.38 19.30 -10.96
N VAL A 141 7.52 19.54 -11.62
CA VAL A 141 8.52 20.51 -11.14
C VAL A 141 7.89 21.88 -10.96
N GLN A 142 7.11 22.37 -11.96
CA GLN A 142 6.44 23.66 -11.86
C GLN A 142 5.43 23.69 -10.70
N GLN A 143 4.63 22.66 -10.53
CA GLN A 143 3.68 22.56 -9.41
C GLN A 143 4.37 22.57 -8.04
N HIS A 144 5.47 21.87 -7.90
CA HIS A 144 6.26 21.90 -6.66
C HIS A 144 6.86 23.29 -6.42
N ILE A 145 7.40 23.93 -7.48
CA ILE A 145 7.94 25.32 -7.38
C ILE A 145 6.85 26.28 -6.92
N ASP A 146 5.69 26.28 -7.59
CA ASP A 146 4.59 27.18 -7.25
C ASP A 146 4.17 26.99 -5.79
N THR A 147 4.04 25.73 -5.33
CA THR A 147 3.69 25.41 -3.95
C THR A 147 4.74 25.87 -2.95
N PHE A 148 6.03 25.62 -3.23
CA PHE A 148 7.12 25.97 -2.33
C PHE A 148 7.34 27.49 -2.28
N VAL A 149 7.29 28.16 -3.44
CA VAL A 149 7.45 29.62 -3.51
C VAL A 149 6.30 30.32 -2.79
N ASP A 150 5.06 29.93 -3.03
CA ASP A 150 3.89 30.54 -2.37
C ASP A 150 3.95 30.41 -0.84
N ARG A 151 4.37 29.24 -0.36
CA ARG A 151 4.45 28.95 1.08
C ARG A 151 5.67 29.59 1.77
N LEU A 152 6.75 29.84 1.03
CA LEU A 152 8.04 30.25 1.59
C LEU A 152 8.49 31.66 1.15
N LYS A 153 7.66 32.41 0.42
CA LYS A 153 7.99 33.75 -0.11
C LYS A 153 8.42 34.78 0.92
N ASP A 154 7.92 34.65 2.15
CA ASP A 154 8.18 35.59 3.25
C ASP A 154 9.38 35.18 4.12
N TYR A 155 10.06 34.09 3.76
CA TYR A 155 11.19 33.54 4.53
C TYR A 155 12.50 33.58 3.73
N PRO A 156 13.65 33.70 4.41
CA PRO A 156 14.96 33.87 3.77
C PRO A 156 15.51 32.54 3.21
N LEU A 157 14.76 31.87 2.34
CA LEU A 157 15.15 30.64 1.66
C LEU A 157 15.28 30.86 0.17
N ASN A 158 16.41 30.46 -0.41
CA ASN A 158 16.66 30.55 -1.84
C ASN A 158 16.25 29.27 -2.55
N ILE A 159 15.08 29.30 -3.21
CA ILE A 159 14.51 28.19 -3.95
C ILE A 159 14.80 28.38 -5.45
N LYS A 160 15.39 27.39 -6.09
CA LYS A 160 15.66 27.39 -7.53
C LYS A 160 15.11 26.11 -8.16
N HIS A 161 14.92 26.15 -9.47
CA HIS A 161 14.51 24.97 -10.20
C HIS A 161 15.33 24.75 -11.47
N LEU A 162 15.48 23.49 -11.82
CA LEU A 162 16.11 23.07 -13.08
C LEU A 162 15.10 22.30 -13.91
N SER A 163 14.59 22.98 -14.92
CA SER A 163 13.71 22.42 -15.94
C SER A 163 14.13 22.92 -17.33
N ARG A 164 13.51 22.38 -18.37
CA ARG A 164 13.78 22.81 -19.74
C ARG A 164 13.38 24.26 -20.03
N PHE A 165 12.59 24.89 -19.19
CA PHE A 165 12.16 26.27 -19.32
C PHE A 165 13.21 27.26 -18.81
N VAL A 166 14.23 26.81 -18.13
CA VAL A 166 15.31 27.65 -17.60
C VAL A 166 16.34 27.94 -18.72
N THR A 167 16.70 29.19 -18.91
CA THR A 167 17.68 29.58 -19.91
C THR A 167 19.08 29.06 -19.58
N LYS A 168 19.94 28.83 -20.58
CA LYS A 168 21.29 28.31 -20.35
C LYS A 168 22.10 29.16 -19.37
N LYS A 169 21.93 30.49 -19.39
CA LYS A 169 22.60 31.41 -18.47
C LYS A 169 22.12 31.24 -17.04
N GLU A 170 20.82 31.11 -16.87
CA GLU A 170 20.25 30.86 -15.54
C GLU A 170 20.65 29.47 -14.98
N VAL A 171 20.72 28.45 -15.85
CA VAL A 171 21.24 27.12 -15.45
C VAL A 171 22.64 27.22 -14.87
N GLN A 172 23.54 27.99 -15.53
CA GLN A 172 24.91 28.20 -15.02
C GLN A 172 24.91 28.88 -13.65
N ASN A 173 24.13 29.95 -13.48
CA ASN A 173 24.02 30.62 -12.18
C ASN A 173 23.46 29.72 -11.07
N ILE A 174 22.50 28.87 -11.43
CA ILE A 174 21.92 27.89 -10.46
C ILE A 174 22.96 26.84 -10.08
N VAL A 175 23.69 26.27 -11.06
CA VAL A 175 24.75 25.28 -10.81
C VAL A 175 25.85 25.87 -9.90
N GLU A 176 26.31 27.10 -10.19
CA GLU A 176 27.27 27.79 -9.34
C GLU A 176 26.69 28.03 -7.94
N GLY A 177 25.46 28.52 -7.81
CA GLY A 177 24.81 28.74 -6.54
C GLY A 177 24.62 27.46 -5.70
N VAL A 178 24.35 26.32 -6.34
CA VAL A 178 24.29 25.02 -5.65
C VAL A 178 25.66 24.61 -5.13
N LYS A 179 26.70 24.81 -5.93
CA LYS A 179 28.09 24.50 -5.56
C LYS A 179 28.62 25.42 -4.45
N GLU A 180 28.21 26.67 -4.42
CA GLU A 180 28.57 27.65 -3.40
C GLU A 180 27.71 27.56 -2.12
N GLY A 181 26.62 26.78 -2.16
CA GLY A 181 25.68 26.63 -1.05
C GLY A 181 24.71 27.80 -0.87
N SER A 182 24.62 28.70 -1.86
CA SER A 182 23.68 29.82 -1.85
C SER A 182 22.25 29.43 -2.25
N VAL A 183 22.05 28.24 -2.80
CA VAL A 183 20.74 27.63 -3.11
C VAL A 183 20.40 26.63 -2.01
N ASP A 184 19.32 26.89 -1.27
CA ASP A 184 18.87 26.04 -0.18
C ASP A 184 18.04 24.86 -0.67
N ILE A 185 17.12 25.11 -1.62
CA ILE A 185 16.22 24.10 -2.17
C ILE A 185 16.30 24.11 -3.70
N LEU A 186 16.70 22.99 -4.29
CA LEU A 186 16.73 22.78 -5.72
C LEU A 186 15.65 21.81 -6.14
N ILE A 187 14.70 22.22 -6.97
CA ILE A 187 13.61 21.40 -7.50
C ILE A 187 13.83 21.16 -9.00
N GLY A 188 13.75 19.91 -9.47
CA GLY A 188 13.91 19.67 -10.92
C GLY A 188 13.63 18.25 -11.35
N THR A 189 13.85 17.99 -12.64
CA THR A 189 13.75 16.66 -13.24
C THR A 189 15.06 15.88 -13.03
N HIS A 190 15.21 14.74 -13.74
CA HIS A 190 16.47 13.99 -13.82
C HIS A 190 17.71 14.86 -14.10
N ARG A 191 17.55 16.10 -14.58
CA ARG A 191 18.63 17.06 -14.78
C ARG A 191 19.43 17.34 -13.50
N ILE A 192 18.82 17.24 -12.32
CA ILE A 192 19.53 17.38 -11.03
C ILE A 192 20.59 16.28 -10.82
N LEU A 193 20.43 15.13 -11.48
CA LEU A 193 21.35 14.00 -11.37
C LEU A 193 22.54 14.06 -12.33
N SER A 194 22.68 15.14 -13.10
CA SER A 194 23.77 15.30 -14.05
C SER A 194 25.09 15.61 -13.35
N ASP A 195 26.20 15.16 -13.92
CA ASP A 195 27.54 15.19 -13.32
C ASP A 195 28.10 16.62 -13.10
N ASP A 196 27.50 17.64 -13.72
CA ASP A 196 27.85 19.05 -13.53
C ASP A 196 27.21 19.71 -12.30
N ILE A 197 26.34 18.99 -11.59
CA ILE A 197 25.68 19.51 -10.39
C ILE A 197 26.34 18.91 -9.15
N GLU A 198 27.08 19.76 -8.46
CA GLU A 198 27.76 19.42 -7.22
C GLU A 198 27.14 20.21 -6.06
N PHE A 199 26.52 19.52 -5.12
CA PHE A 199 26.00 20.15 -3.91
C PHE A 199 27.10 20.36 -2.87
N GLN A 200 27.14 21.55 -2.25
CA GLN A 200 28.07 21.82 -1.17
C GLN A 200 27.74 21.04 0.11
N ASN A 201 26.46 20.98 0.47
CA ASN A 201 25.97 20.36 1.71
C ASN A 201 24.58 19.73 1.53
N LEU A 202 24.46 18.76 0.59
CA LEU A 202 23.20 18.05 0.40
C LEU A 202 22.90 17.17 1.63
N LYS A 203 21.75 17.40 2.27
CA LYS A 203 21.29 16.64 3.43
C LYS A 203 20.04 15.84 3.17
N LEU A 204 19.16 16.31 2.27
CA LEU A 204 17.88 15.68 1.99
C LEU A 204 17.65 15.57 0.48
N LEU A 205 17.33 14.35 0.05
CA LEU A 205 16.90 14.02 -1.29
C LEU A 205 15.43 13.60 -1.23
N ILE A 206 14.55 14.38 -1.86
CA ILE A 206 13.13 14.08 -1.99
C ILE A 206 12.88 13.59 -3.41
N ILE A 207 12.19 12.45 -3.55
CA ILE A 207 11.90 11.84 -4.85
C ILE A 207 10.39 11.64 -4.96
N ASP A 208 9.77 12.35 -5.91
CA ASP A 208 8.36 12.15 -6.22
C ASP A 208 8.21 11.11 -7.34
N GLU A 209 7.34 10.11 -7.12
CA GLU A 209 7.03 9.02 -8.06
C GLU A 209 8.29 8.29 -8.59
N GLU A 210 9.16 7.82 -7.68
CA GLU A 210 10.45 7.13 -7.96
C GLU A 210 10.36 6.07 -9.07
N HIS A 211 9.21 5.42 -9.22
CA HIS A 211 9.00 4.36 -10.21
C HIS A 211 9.07 4.82 -11.67
N ARG A 212 8.91 6.11 -11.91
CA ARG A 212 8.93 6.71 -13.25
C ARG A 212 10.32 7.07 -13.76
N PHE A 213 11.33 6.99 -12.90
CA PHE A 213 12.72 7.21 -13.30
C PHE A 213 13.30 5.98 -13.98
N GLY A 214 14.19 6.22 -14.95
CA GLY A 214 14.90 5.18 -15.68
C GLY A 214 15.86 4.38 -14.80
N VAL A 215 16.40 3.29 -15.35
CA VAL A 215 17.35 2.44 -14.61
C VAL A 215 18.64 3.22 -14.28
N GLU A 216 19.17 3.97 -15.24
CA GLU A 216 20.38 4.80 -15.05
C GLU A 216 20.17 5.88 -13.98
N ASP A 217 19.00 6.53 -13.99
CA ASP A 217 18.65 7.53 -12.98
C ASP A 217 18.57 6.89 -11.58
N LYS A 218 18.02 5.68 -11.47
CA LYS A 218 17.94 4.95 -10.20
C LYS A 218 19.33 4.60 -9.65
N ASP A 219 20.25 4.21 -10.49
CA ASP A 219 21.63 3.91 -10.06
C ASP A 219 22.33 5.19 -9.56
N ARG A 220 22.13 6.32 -10.22
CA ARG A 220 22.65 7.64 -9.77
C ARG A 220 21.97 8.09 -8.46
N LEU A 221 20.66 7.93 -8.35
CA LEU A 221 19.91 8.18 -7.11
C LEU A 221 20.43 7.34 -5.95
N GLN A 222 20.72 6.06 -6.20
CA GLN A 222 21.29 5.16 -5.20
C GLN A 222 22.68 5.65 -4.73
N SER A 223 23.53 6.10 -5.63
CA SER A 223 24.86 6.60 -5.27
C SER A 223 24.79 7.89 -4.44
N LEU A 224 23.90 8.82 -4.76
CA LEU A 224 23.67 10.04 -4.00
C LEU A 224 23.02 9.76 -2.63
N SER A 225 22.12 8.78 -2.55
CA SER A 225 21.34 8.50 -1.34
C SER A 225 22.13 7.77 -0.23
N ASN A 226 23.29 7.23 -0.52
CA ASN A 226 24.07 6.46 0.47
C ASN A 226 24.58 7.32 1.65
N GLN A 227 24.63 8.64 1.50
CA GLN A 227 25.18 9.57 2.49
C GLN A 227 24.24 10.71 2.88
N VAL A 228 22.99 10.70 2.43
CA VAL A 228 21.98 11.74 2.67
C VAL A 228 20.66 11.11 3.10
N HIS A 229 19.82 11.89 3.77
CA HIS A 229 18.44 11.47 4.02
C HIS A 229 17.66 11.38 2.71
N LYS A 230 16.91 10.30 2.54
CA LYS A 230 16.06 10.06 1.37
C LYS A 230 14.59 9.96 1.78
N LEU A 231 13.76 10.79 1.17
CA LEU A 231 12.32 10.79 1.32
C LEU A 231 11.67 10.52 -0.04
N THR A 232 10.91 9.46 -0.16
CA THR A 232 10.22 9.13 -1.41
C THR A 232 8.72 9.29 -1.23
N LEU A 233 8.08 9.92 -2.20
CA LEU A 233 6.63 10.09 -2.27
C LEU A 233 6.07 9.20 -3.36
N THR A 234 4.96 8.51 -3.11
CA THR A 234 4.26 7.74 -4.15
C THR A 234 2.76 7.70 -3.91
N ALA A 235 1.99 7.79 -4.99
CA ALA A 235 0.54 7.59 -4.95
C ALA A 235 0.15 6.13 -5.16
N THR A 236 1.05 5.32 -5.71
CA THR A 236 0.77 3.90 -5.95
C THR A 236 1.87 3.06 -5.36
N PRO A 237 1.55 2.14 -4.45
CA PRO A 237 2.51 1.14 -4.06
C PRO A 237 2.81 0.30 -5.29
N ILE A 238 4.03 0.45 -5.81
CA ILE A 238 4.51 -0.56 -6.73
C ILE A 238 4.73 -1.82 -5.89
N PRO A 239 4.35 -2.99 -6.39
CA PRO A 239 4.57 -4.24 -5.70
C PRO A 239 5.98 -4.38 -5.11
N ARG A 240 7.01 -3.96 -5.85
CA ARG A 240 8.42 -3.99 -5.41
C ARG A 240 8.70 -3.07 -4.22
N THR A 241 8.11 -1.87 -4.18
CA THR A 241 8.28 -0.91 -3.09
C THR A 241 7.53 -1.36 -1.84
N LEU A 242 6.35 -1.95 -2.04
CA LEU A 242 5.57 -2.58 -0.98
C LEU A 242 6.34 -3.76 -0.37
N GLU A 243 6.96 -4.57 -1.21
CA GLU A 243 7.79 -5.69 -0.80
C GLU A 243 9.00 -5.24 0.02
N GLN A 244 9.71 -4.21 -0.42
CA GLN A 244 10.83 -3.63 0.33
C GLN A 244 10.39 -3.08 1.70
N SER A 245 9.21 -2.49 1.78
CA SER A 245 8.63 -1.99 3.03
C SER A 245 8.19 -3.13 3.96
N LEU A 246 7.55 -4.15 3.43
CA LEU A 246 7.14 -5.35 4.18
C LEU A 246 8.35 -6.12 4.73
N MET A 247 9.49 -6.06 4.04
CA MET A 247 10.74 -6.69 4.49
C MET A 247 11.53 -5.85 5.50
N GLY A 248 11.00 -4.71 5.95
CA GLY A 248 11.72 -3.83 6.89
C GLY A 248 12.96 -3.16 6.31
N ILE A 249 13.14 -3.19 4.97
CA ILE A 249 14.28 -2.57 4.28
C ILE A 249 14.15 -1.05 4.27
N ARG A 250 12.91 -0.55 4.25
CA ARG A 250 12.59 0.86 4.12
C ARG A 250 11.50 1.25 5.10
N GLU A 251 11.71 2.34 5.83
CA GLU A 251 10.69 2.90 6.70
C GLU A 251 9.50 3.41 5.87
N THR A 252 8.29 3.20 6.36
CA THR A 252 7.08 3.58 5.61
C THR A 252 6.10 4.32 6.51
N SER A 253 5.60 5.47 6.04
CA SER A 253 4.44 6.14 6.64
C SER A 253 3.31 6.20 5.63
N ARG A 254 2.10 5.90 6.10
CA ARG A 254 0.90 5.82 5.25
C ARG A 254 -0.03 6.98 5.55
N ILE A 255 -0.58 7.57 4.49
CA ILE A 255 -1.63 8.59 4.58
C ILE A 255 -2.87 7.99 3.93
N GLU A 256 -3.74 7.41 4.74
CA GLU A 256 -4.94 6.69 4.30
C GLU A 256 -6.21 7.51 4.50
N THR A 257 -6.17 8.50 5.40
CA THR A 257 -7.29 9.39 5.68
C THR A 257 -7.33 10.54 4.67
N PRO A 258 -8.42 10.68 3.88
CA PRO A 258 -8.56 11.82 2.96
C PRO A 258 -8.70 13.14 3.73
N PRO A 259 -8.23 14.28 3.16
CA PRO A 259 -8.48 15.59 3.72
C PRO A 259 -9.99 15.88 3.83
N GLU A 260 -10.37 16.67 4.85
CA GLU A 260 -11.74 17.11 5.01
C GLU A 260 -12.25 17.85 3.75
N ASN A 261 -13.54 17.70 3.43
CA ASN A 261 -14.22 18.31 2.29
C ASN A 261 -13.85 17.78 0.89
N ARG A 262 -13.17 16.64 0.77
CA ARG A 262 -12.99 15.97 -0.51
C ARG A 262 -14.28 15.20 -0.86
N LEU A 263 -14.90 15.55 -2.00
CA LEU A 263 -16.02 14.79 -2.53
C LEU A 263 -15.53 13.52 -3.24
N GLU A 264 -16.25 12.43 -3.04
CA GLU A 264 -15.97 11.17 -3.73
C GLU A 264 -16.23 11.30 -5.22
N THR A 265 -15.32 10.75 -6.05
CA THR A 265 -15.52 10.63 -7.50
C THR A 265 -16.58 9.57 -7.80
N LEU A 266 -17.74 10.01 -8.33
CA LEU A 266 -18.79 9.10 -8.75
C LEU A 266 -18.33 8.28 -9.95
N THR A 267 -18.31 6.96 -9.79
CA THR A 267 -17.75 6.03 -10.77
C THR A 267 -18.88 5.30 -11.49
N HIS A 268 -18.87 5.38 -12.83
CA HIS A 268 -19.75 4.62 -13.71
C HIS A 268 -18.94 3.59 -14.50
N VAL A 269 -19.37 2.35 -14.52
CA VAL A 269 -18.79 1.27 -15.34
C VAL A 269 -19.90 0.68 -16.19
N GLY A 270 -19.68 0.60 -17.49
CA GLY A 270 -20.71 0.10 -18.43
C GLY A 270 -20.24 -0.05 -19.86
N ASN A 271 -21.12 -0.54 -20.72
CA ASN A 271 -20.87 -0.62 -22.15
C ASN A 271 -20.71 0.77 -22.78
N ILE A 272 -19.95 0.84 -23.89
CA ILE A 272 -19.78 2.08 -24.64
C ILE A 272 -21.14 2.56 -25.14
N ASP A 273 -21.55 3.76 -24.68
CA ASP A 273 -22.78 4.43 -25.08
C ASP A 273 -22.52 5.89 -25.44
N GLU A 274 -22.71 6.22 -26.72
CA GLU A 274 -22.44 7.56 -27.25
C GLU A 274 -23.33 8.63 -26.62
N SER A 275 -24.56 8.29 -26.23
CA SER A 275 -25.50 9.22 -25.60
C SER A 275 -25.04 9.61 -24.20
N THR A 276 -24.62 8.66 -23.39
CA THR A 276 -24.08 8.89 -22.04
C THR A 276 -22.77 9.68 -22.12
N ILE A 277 -21.90 9.40 -23.09
CA ILE A 277 -20.66 10.15 -23.32
C ILE A 277 -20.95 11.62 -23.64
N ALA A 278 -21.89 11.87 -24.57
CA ALA A 278 -22.26 13.25 -24.94
C ALA A 278 -22.87 14.00 -23.76
N LEU A 279 -23.75 13.38 -22.98
CA LEU A 279 -24.34 13.98 -21.75
C LEU A 279 -23.27 14.29 -20.69
N ALA A 280 -22.29 13.41 -20.49
CA ALA A 280 -21.20 13.62 -19.55
C ALA A 280 -20.34 14.84 -19.95
N ILE A 281 -19.99 14.96 -21.23
CA ILE A 281 -19.25 16.11 -21.77
C ILE A 281 -20.09 17.40 -21.61
N GLN A 282 -21.33 17.39 -22.07
CA GLN A 282 -22.22 18.56 -21.99
C GLN A 282 -22.38 19.07 -20.54
N ARG A 283 -22.59 18.15 -19.59
CA ARG A 283 -22.71 18.50 -18.18
C ARG A 283 -21.44 19.17 -17.65
N GLU A 284 -20.25 18.64 -17.99
CA GLU A 284 -18.98 19.18 -17.52
C GLU A 284 -18.74 20.59 -18.08
N ILE A 285 -18.93 20.76 -19.38
CA ILE A 285 -18.74 22.03 -20.05
C ILE A 285 -19.73 23.10 -19.53
N SER A 286 -21.00 22.71 -19.31
CA SER A 286 -22.02 23.64 -18.80
C SER A 286 -21.69 24.21 -17.42
N ARG A 287 -20.88 23.53 -16.61
CA ARG A 287 -20.42 24.03 -15.30
C ARG A 287 -19.01 24.66 -15.34
N GLY A 288 -18.43 24.83 -16.55
CA GLY A 288 -17.12 25.47 -16.76
C GLY A 288 -15.94 24.59 -16.35
N GLY A 289 -16.14 23.28 -16.28
CA GLY A 289 -15.08 22.30 -16.05
C GLY A 289 -14.48 21.78 -17.35
N GLN A 290 -13.55 20.84 -17.22
CA GLN A 290 -12.80 20.23 -18.33
C GLN A 290 -12.96 18.70 -18.27
N VAL A 291 -12.84 18.05 -19.44
CA VAL A 291 -12.99 16.60 -19.60
C VAL A 291 -11.67 15.97 -20.02
N PHE A 292 -11.26 14.89 -19.34
CA PHE A 292 -10.28 13.94 -19.87
C PHE A 292 -10.97 12.81 -20.60
N PHE A 293 -10.66 12.66 -21.88
CA PHE A 293 -11.11 11.56 -22.72
C PHE A 293 -9.94 10.64 -23.05
N VAL A 294 -9.91 9.45 -22.45
CA VAL A 294 -8.75 8.54 -22.48
C VAL A 294 -9.06 7.29 -23.31
N LEU A 295 -8.16 6.97 -24.23
CA LEU A 295 -8.18 5.75 -25.03
C LEU A 295 -6.77 5.39 -25.48
N ASN A 296 -6.33 4.15 -25.32
CA ASN A 296 -4.93 3.75 -25.59
C ASN A 296 -4.51 3.73 -27.06
N ARG A 297 -5.45 3.75 -28.00
CA ARG A 297 -5.15 3.72 -29.45
C ARG A 297 -5.37 5.08 -30.07
N ILE A 298 -4.30 5.64 -30.63
CA ILE A 298 -4.31 6.99 -31.21
C ILE A 298 -5.32 7.09 -32.38
N GLU A 299 -5.39 6.07 -33.24
CA GLU A 299 -6.29 6.06 -34.39
C GLU A 299 -7.77 6.09 -33.95
N GLU A 300 -8.14 5.25 -33.00
CA GLU A 300 -9.49 5.22 -32.43
C GLU A 300 -9.82 6.52 -31.70
N LEU A 301 -8.83 7.11 -31.01
CA LEU A 301 -8.96 8.39 -30.30
C LEU A 301 -9.28 9.54 -31.28
N GLN A 302 -8.64 9.55 -32.46
CA GLN A 302 -8.90 10.53 -33.51
C GLN A 302 -10.32 10.38 -34.12
N VAL A 303 -10.82 9.16 -34.23
CA VAL A 303 -12.21 8.89 -34.66
C VAL A 303 -13.19 9.47 -33.65
N TRP A 304 -12.98 9.22 -32.37
CA TRP A 304 -13.85 9.76 -31.31
C TRP A 304 -13.77 11.30 -31.23
N MET A 305 -12.59 11.87 -31.42
CA MET A 305 -12.41 13.32 -31.46
C MET A 305 -13.28 13.95 -32.57
N LYS A 306 -13.29 13.37 -33.77
CA LYS A 306 -14.14 13.83 -34.88
C LYS A 306 -15.63 13.70 -34.55
N LYS A 307 -16.08 12.57 -34.02
CA LYS A 307 -17.48 12.36 -33.63
C LYS A 307 -17.93 13.40 -32.59
N ILE A 308 -17.11 13.66 -31.59
CA ILE A 308 -17.44 14.62 -30.54
C ILE A 308 -17.44 16.05 -31.12
N GLN A 309 -16.54 16.37 -32.03
CA GLN A 309 -16.51 17.67 -32.73
C GLN A 309 -17.75 17.89 -33.60
N GLU A 310 -18.29 16.84 -34.22
CA GLU A 310 -19.55 16.92 -34.98
C GLU A 310 -20.74 17.25 -34.07
N VAL A 311 -20.79 16.67 -32.86
CA VAL A 311 -21.84 16.93 -31.86
C VAL A 311 -21.69 18.29 -31.19
N PHE A 312 -20.44 18.70 -30.95
CA PHE A 312 -20.07 19.94 -30.24
C PHE A 312 -19.07 20.78 -31.05
N PRO A 313 -19.50 21.48 -32.11
CA PRO A 313 -18.58 22.18 -33.02
C PRO A 313 -17.73 23.29 -32.38
N ASN A 314 -18.20 23.87 -31.28
CA ASN A 314 -17.56 25.02 -30.61
C ASN A 314 -16.62 24.60 -29.46
N LEU A 315 -16.40 23.31 -29.21
CA LEU A 315 -15.50 22.85 -28.16
C LEU A 315 -14.03 23.01 -28.57
N ASN A 316 -13.25 23.58 -27.66
CA ASN A 316 -11.80 23.58 -27.77
C ASN A 316 -11.24 22.24 -27.32
N HIS A 317 -10.59 21.55 -28.23
CA HIS A 317 -10.00 20.26 -27.92
C HIS A 317 -8.52 20.18 -28.28
N ARG A 318 -7.80 19.28 -27.61
CA ARG A 318 -6.41 18.93 -27.91
C ARG A 318 -6.24 17.42 -27.88
N LEU A 319 -5.25 16.96 -28.64
CA LEU A 319 -4.82 15.57 -28.66
C LEU A 319 -3.45 15.44 -28.00
N LEU A 320 -3.32 14.48 -27.06
CA LEU A 320 -2.10 14.23 -26.30
C LEU A 320 -1.71 12.75 -26.35
N HIS A 321 -0.54 12.43 -26.88
CA HIS A 321 0.00 11.07 -26.92
C HIS A 321 1.52 11.05 -26.90
N GLY A 322 2.14 9.91 -26.55
CA GLY A 322 3.58 9.80 -26.37
C GLY A 322 4.44 9.95 -27.63
N GLN A 323 3.84 9.95 -28.81
CA GLN A 323 4.56 10.17 -30.09
C GLN A 323 4.70 11.66 -30.45
N LEU A 324 4.06 12.56 -29.70
CA LEU A 324 4.23 14.00 -29.88
C LEU A 324 5.63 14.42 -29.41
N ALA A 325 6.15 15.46 -30.06
CA ALA A 325 7.37 16.07 -29.54
C ALA A 325 7.16 16.63 -28.13
N THR A 326 8.17 16.55 -27.28
CA THR A 326 8.05 16.89 -25.85
C THR A 326 7.54 18.31 -25.64
N ASN A 327 7.97 19.28 -26.49
CA ASN A 327 7.49 20.65 -26.44
C ASN A 327 5.99 20.77 -26.75
N GLN A 328 5.45 19.92 -27.63
CA GLN A 328 4.01 19.89 -27.93
C GLN A 328 3.21 19.32 -26.78
N ILE A 329 3.76 18.30 -26.10
CA ILE A 329 3.16 17.73 -24.90
C ILE A 329 3.06 18.80 -23.81
N GLU A 330 4.17 19.50 -23.55
CA GLU A 330 4.25 20.55 -22.54
C GLU A 330 3.30 21.71 -22.86
N GLN A 331 3.29 22.18 -24.11
CA GLN A 331 2.38 23.24 -24.53
C GLN A 331 0.91 22.86 -24.42
N THR A 332 0.57 21.62 -24.80
CA THR A 332 -0.80 21.11 -24.66
C THR A 332 -1.23 21.08 -23.22
N MET A 333 -0.37 20.62 -22.32
CA MET A 333 -0.66 20.58 -20.89
C MET A 333 -0.79 21.98 -20.28
N GLN A 334 0.02 22.94 -20.74
CA GLN A 334 -0.09 24.35 -20.35
C GLN A 334 -1.43 24.94 -20.82
N ASP A 335 -1.85 24.64 -22.07
CA ASP A 335 -3.15 25.07 -22.58
C ASP A 335 -4.32 24.51 -21.76
N VAL A 336 -4.20 23.26 -21.25
CA VAL A 336 -5.21 22.67 -20.33
C VAL A 336 -5.19 23.40 -18.99
N TRP A 337 -4.01 23.66 -18.43
CA TRP A 337 -3.85 24.41 -17.19
C TRP A 337 -4.47 25.80 -17.26
N ASP A 338 -4.20 26.51 -18.37
CA ASP A 338 -4.73 27.85 -18.64
C ASP A 338 -6.23 27.85 -19.01
N LYS A 339 -6.92 26.69 -18.98
CA LYS A 339 -8.34 26.51 -19.35
C LYS A 339 -8.66 26.91 -20.81
N LYS A 340 -7.70 26.77 -21.71
CA LYS A 340 -7.89 26.98 -23.15
C LYS A 340 -8.46 25.75 -23.86
N VAL A 341 -8.57 24.63 -23.14
CA VAL A 341 -9.01 23.33 -23.65
C VAL A 341 -10.21 22.85 -22.84
N ASP A 342 -11.29 22.50 -23.51
CA ASP A 342 -12.51 21.97 -22.89
C ASP A 342 -12.44 20.44 -22.76
N VAL A 343 -11.94 19.77 -23.81
CA VAL A 343 -11.78 18.30 -23.84
C VAL A 343 -10.36 17.94 -24.26
N LEU A 344 -9.63 17.26 -23.39
CA LEU A 344 -8.34 16.68 -23.69
C LEU A 344 -8.51 15.21 -24.09
N PHE A 345 -8.26 14.92 -25.37
CA PHE A 345 -8.15 13.54 -25.87
C PHE A 345 -6.72 13.04 -25.62
N ALA A 346 -6.57 11.99 -24.82
CA ALA A 346 -5.25 11.53 -24.44
C ALA A 346 -5.14 9.99 -24.43
N THR A 347 -3.93 9.51 -24.68
CA THR A 347 -3.57 8.14 -24.29
C THR A 347 -3.26 8.12 -22.79
N THR A 348 -2.85 6.96 -22.24
CA THR A 348 -2.50 6.80 -20.82
C THR A 348 -1.33 7.68 -20.33
N ILE A 349 -0.72 8.50 -21.21
CA ILE A 349 0.31 9.49 -20.82
C ILE A 349 -0.17 10.45 -19.72
N VAL A 350 -1.48 10.64 -19.58
CA VAL A 350 -2.11 11.47 -18.53
C VAL A 350 -1.97 10.84 -17.11
N GLU A 351 -1.51 9.60 -17.02
CA GLU A 351 -1.19 8.96 -15.72
C GLU A 351 -0.06 9.67 -14.95
N ALA A 352 0.69 10.59 -15.61
CA ALA A 352 1.80 11.32 -15.02
C ALA A 352 1.35 12.42 -14.06
N GLY A 353 1.19 12.13 -12.77
CA GLY A 353 1.18 13.00 -11.57
C GLY A 353 0.55 14.41 -11.58
N ILE A 354 0.11 14.91 -12.73
CA ILE A 354 -0.26 16.32 -12.96
C ILE A 354 -1.56 16.68 -12.23
N ASP A 355 -1.55 17.75 -11.47
CA ASP A 355 -2.75 18.33 -10.86
C ASP A 355 -3.41 19.31 -11.80
N LEU A 356 -4.61 19.01 -12.24
CA LEU A 356 -5.41 19.86 -13.11
C LEU A 356 -6.74 20.18 -12.43
N PRO A 357 -6.82 21.32 -11.75
CA PRO A 357 -7.90 21.59 -10.78
C PRO A 357 -9.29 21.76 -11.39
N LYS A 358 -9.43 21.84 -12.70
CA LYS A 358 -10.72 21.98 -13.40
C LYS A 358 -11.13 20.75 -14.20
N VAL A 359 -10.31 19.72 -14.21
CA VAL A 359 -10.68 18.45 -14.83
C VAL A 359 -11.46 17.62 -13.82
N ASN A 360 -12.78 17.67 -13.90
CA ASN A 360 -13.66 16.97 -12.97
C ASN A 360 -14.40 15.80 -13.62
N THR A 361 -14.28 15.59 -14.93
CA THR A 361 -14.86 14.43 -15.61
C THR A 361 -13.78 13.66 -16.37
N LEU A 362 -13.68 12.36 -16.07
CA LEU A 362 -12.88 11.36 -16.80
C LEU A 362 -13.80 10.46 -17.61
N ILE A 363 -13.49 10.28 -18.86
CA ILE A 363 -14.14 9.30 -19.74
C ILE A 363 -13.05 8.38 -20.30
N THR A 364 -13.12 7.10 -20.01
CA THR A 364 -12.15 6.11 -20.46
C THR A 364 -12.87 5.06 -21.30
N LEU A 365 -12.43 4.86 -22.52
CA LEU A 365 -12.95 3.82 -23.41
C LEU A 365 -12.01 2.62 -23.41
N ARG A 366 -12.59 1.43 -23.65
CA ARG A 366 -11.89 0.14 -23.65
C ARG A 366 -11.15 -0.10 -22.31
N SER A 367 -11.82 0.23 -21.23
CA SER A 367 -11.28 0.13 -19.87
C SER A 367 -10.87 -1.29 -19.50
N GLU A 368 -11.40 -2.30 -20.18
CA GLU A 368 -11.02 -3.73 -20.05
C GLU A 368 -9.56 -4.00 -20.40
N LEU A 369 -8.92 -3.13 -21.19
CA LEU A 369 -7.51 -3.26 -21.59
C LEU A 369 -6.55 -2.63 -20.59
N LEU A 370 -7.06 -1.89 -19.60
CA LEU A 370 -6.26 -1.21 -18.58
C LEU A 370 -6.03 -2.10 -17.37
N GLY A 371 -4.84 -1.99 -16.78
CA GLY A 371 -4.53 -2.59 -15.50
C GLY A 371 -5.24 -1.88 -14.34
N MET A 372 -5.40 -2.56 -13.21
CA MET A 372 -6.04 -2.02 -12.02
C MET A 372 -5.38 -0.71 -11.55
N SER A 373 -4.05 -0.69 -11.48
CA SER A 373 -3.29 0.49 -11.07
C SER A 373 -3.53 1.68 -12.00
N GLN A 374 -3.63 1.43 -13.34
CA GLN A 374 -3.90 2.47 -14.32
C GLN A 374 -5.30 3.04 -14.18
N LEU A 375 -6.32 2.18 -14.01
CA LEU A 375 -7.70 2.60 -13.77
C LEU A 375 -7.80 3.50 -12.53
N TYR A 376 -7.12 3.11 -11.46
CA TYR A 376 -7.10 3.86 -10.20
C TYR A 376 -6.36 5.20 -10.34
N GLN A 377 -5.19 5.20 -10.98
CA GLN A 377 -4.44 6.43 -11.25
C GLN A 377 -5.26 7.42 -12.08
N LEU A 378 -5.95 6.94 -13.11
CA LEU A 378 -6.83 7.76 -13.94
C LEU A 378 -8.01 8.31 -13.11
N LYS A 379 -8.67 7.47 -12.30
CA LYS A 379 -9.74 7.92 -11.36
C LYS A 379 -9.22 9.02 -10.44
N GLY A 380 -8.00 8.89 -9.92
CA GLY A 380 -7.38 9.87 -9.03
C GLY A 380 -6.98 11.20 -9.71
N ARG A 381 -7.07 11.30 -11.06
CA ARG A 381 -6.81 12.55 -11.79
C ARG A 381 -7.95 13.53 -11.73
N VAL A 382 -9.14 13.10 -11.37
CA VAL A 382 -10.33 13.95 -11.21
C VAL A 382 -10.73 14.03 -9.74
N GLY A 383 -11.43 15.10 -9.33
CA GLY A 383 -11.96 15.22 -7.98
C GLY A 383 -10.96 15.69 -6.93
N ARG A 384 -10.21 16.75 -7.23
CA ARG A 384 -9.21 17.33 -6.31
C ARG A 384 -9.67 18.57 -5.56
N ARG A 385 -10.86 19.10 -5.88
CA ARG A 385 -11.47 20.26 -5.24
C ARG A 385 -12.86 19.92 -4.71
N ARG A 386 -13.56 20.91 -4.14
CA ARG A 386 -14.92 20.79 -3.60
C ARG A 386 -16.01 20.58 -4.67
N GLU A 387 -15.65 20.38 -5.93
CA GLU A 387 -16.57 20.13 -7.03
C GLU A 387 -16.77 18.63 -7.22
N GLN A 388 -18.04 18.20 -7.44
CA GLN A 388 -18.34 16.79 -7.70
C GLN A 388 -17.67 16.32 -8.99
N SER A 389 -16.90 15.26 -8.90
CA SER A 389 -16.21 14.64 -10.03
C SER A 389 -16.84 13.33 -10.45
N PHE A 390 -16.57 12.96 -11.70
CA PHE A 390 -17.15 11.79 -12.34
C PHE A 390 -16.08 11.03 -13.13
N ALA A 391 -16.09 9.70 -12.99
CA ALA A 391 -15.25 8.82 -13.76
C ALA A 391 -16.11 7.77 -14.48
N TYR A 392 -16.06 7.78 -15.80
CA TYR A 392 -16.76 6.83 -16.67
C TYR A 392 -15.74 5.85 -17.25
N PHE A 393 -15.91 4.58 -16.94
CA PHE A 393 -15.13 3.47 -17.47
C PHE A 393 -16.00 2.64 -18.42
N PHE A 394 -15.88 2.90 -19.70
CA PHE A 394 -16.61 2.19 -20.73
C PHE A 394 -15.79 1.01 -21.26
N HIS A 395 -16.46 -0.11 -21.49
CA HIS A 395 -15.87 -1.34 -22.00
C HIS A 395 -16.68 -1.93 -23.16
N ASN A 396 -16.10 -2.89 -23.86
CA ASN A 396 -16.81 -3.67 -24.87
C ASN A 396 -17.71 -4.73 -24.22
N THR A 397 -18.69 -5.24 -24.98
CA THR A 397 -19.71 -6.19 -24.48
C THR A 397 -19.15 -7.56 -24.03
N ASN A 398 -18.01 -7.99 -24.57
CA ASN A 398 -17.41 -9.29 -24.24
C ASN A 398 -16.20 -9.07 -23.31
N LEU A 399 -16.42 -9.21 -22.03
CA LEU A 399 -15.36 -9.16 -21.02
C LEU A 399 -14.83 -10.56 -20.72
N GLY A 400 -13.51 -10.68 -20.57
CA GLY A 400 -12.91 -11.82 -19.91
C GLY A 400 -13.09 -11.70 -18.38
N VAL A 401 -13.08 -12.83 -17.67
CA VAL A 401 -13.30 -12.89 -16.21
C VAL A 401 -12.39 -11.93 -15.44
N ASP A 402 -11.11 -11.86 -15.78
CA ASP A 402 -10.15 -10.97 -15.11
C ASP A 402 -10.45 -9.49 -15.33
N ALA A 403 -10.95 -9.13 -16.52
CA ALA A 403 -11.33 -7.75 -16.84
C ALA A 403 -12.59 -7.35 -16.07
N GLU A 404 -13.56 -8.24 -15.97
CA GLU A 404 -14.79 -8.05 -15.20
C GLU A 404 -14.46 -7.83 -13.72
N LEU A 405 -13.64 -8.69 -13.12
CA LEU A 405 -13.20 -8.55 -11.72
C LEU A 405 -12.47 -7.23 -11.45
N ARG A 406 -11.62 -6.76 -12.38
CA ARG A 406 -10.96 -5.46 -12.25
C ARG A 406 -11.94 -4.29 -12.32
N LEU A 407 -12.88 -4.33 -13.24
CA LEU A 407 -13.88 -3.28 -13.42
C LEU A 407 -14.88 -3.23 -12.25
N ASP A 408 -15.28 -4.38 -11.72
CA ASP A 408 -16.11 -4.46 -10.52
C ASP A 408 -15.37 -3.95 -9.28
N ALA A 409 -14.07 -4.26 -9.17
CA ALA A 409 -13.26 -3.73 -8.09
C ALA A 409 -13.19 -2.20 -8.16
N ILE A 410 -12.96 -1.57 -9.34
CA ILE A 410 -12.90 -0.10 -9.47
C ILE A 410 -14.26 0.55 -9.20
N LYS A 411 -15.36 -0.12 -9.50
CA LYS A 411 -16.73 0.32 -9.21
C LYS A 411 -17.01 0.32 -7.71
N SER A 412 -16.54 -0.72 -6.99
CA SER A 412 -16.76 -0.89 -5.54
C SER A 412 -15.84 -0.03 -4.67
N ILE A 413 -14.81 0.61 -5.24
CA ILE A 413 -13.89 1.48 -4.52
C ILE A 413 -14.60 2.80 -4.18
N GLY A 414 -15.10 2.89 -2.94
CA GLY A 414 -15.64 4.09 -2.31
C GLY A 414 -14.62 4.81 -1.43
N GLN A 415 -15.09 5.68 -0.54
CA GLN A 415 -14.27 6.51 0.37
C GLN A 415 -13.35 5.70 1.31
N THR A 416 -13.68 4.45 1.59
CA THR A 416 -12.97 3.59 2.55
C THR A 416 -11.86 2.75 1.92
N SER A 417 -11.76 2.71 0.59
CA SER A 417 -10.77 1.90 -0.11
C SER A 417 -9.58 2.75 -0.53
N THR A 418 -8.43 2.53 0.09
CA THR A 418 -7.19 3.23 -0.21
C THR A 418 -6.45 2.59 -1.39
N GLY A 419 -5.57 3.34 -2.06
CA GLY A 419 -4.70 2.81 -3.10
C GLY A 419 -3.88 1.60 -2.66
N TYR A 420 -3.61 1.49 -1.35
CA TYR A 420 -2.95 0.33 -0.74
C TYR A 420 -3.80 -0.94 -0.86
N SER A 421 -5.07 -0.89 -0.47
CA SER A 421 -5.98 -2.04 -0.57
C SER A 421 -6.16 -2.49 -2.02
N LEU A 422 -6.12 -1.53 -2.95
CA LEU A 422 -6.17 -1.81 -4.38
C LEU A 422 -4.91 -2.46 -4.91
N ALA A 423 -3.73 -1.96 -4.50
CA ALA A 423 -2.47 -2.56 -4.89
C ALA A 423 -2.32 -3.99 -4.36
N MET A 424 -2.82 -4.25 -3.14
CA MET A 424 -2.92 -5.61 -2.61
C MET A 424 -3.87 -6.48 -3.45
N LYS A 425 -5.02 -5.93 -3.88
CA LYS A 425 -5.93 -6.62 -4.80
C LYS A 425 -5.31 -6.86 -6.19
N ASP A 426 -4.61 -5.86 -6.76
CA ASP A 426 -3.91 -6.00 -8.04
C ASP A 426 -2.79 -7.06 -7.94
N LEU A 427 -2.08 -7.09 -6.83
CA LEU A 427 -1.09 -8.12 -6.50
C LEU A 427 -1.75 -9.51 -6.44
N GLN A 428 -2.89 -9.62 -5.80
CA GLN A 428 -3.67 -10.85 -5.73
C GLN A 428 -4.18 -11.31 -7.10
N LEU A 429 -4.59 -10.40 -7.97
CA LEU A 429 -5.13 -10.71 -9.31
C LEU A 429 -4.05 -11.02 -10.35
N ARG A 430 -2.92 -10.31 -10.32
CA ARG A 430 -1.82 -10.51 -11.31
C ARG A 430 -0.88 -11.65 -10.97
N GLY A 431 -0.90 -12.09 -9.73
CA GLY A 431 0.11 -13.01 -9.25
C GLY A 431 1.45 -12.31 -8.91
N SER A 432 2.18 -12.90 -8.00
CA SER A 432 3.50 -12.42 -7.57
C SER A 432 4.58 -12.47 -8.67
N GLY A 433 4.22 -12.95 -9.86
CA GLY A 433 5.12 -13.21 -10.98
C GLY A 433 5.85 -11.99 -11.56
N SER A 434 5.26 -10.80 -11.44
CA SER A 434 5.83 -9.57 -12.02
C SER A 434 6.73 -8.77 -11.06
N ILE A 435 6.79 -9.15 -9.78
CA ILE A 435 7.37 -8.32 -8.71
C ILE A 435 8.87 -8.48 -8.57
N LEU A 436 9.38 -9.70 -8.74
CA LEU A 436 10.76 -10.06 -8.43
C LEU A 436 11.64 -10.40 -9.66
N GLY A 437 11.12 -10.19 -10.87
CA GLY A 437 11.76 -10.61 -12.12
C GLY A 437 11.43 -12.06 -12.51
N ASP A 438 11.62 -12.40 -13.78
CA ASP A 438 11.14 -13.65 -14.40
C ASP A 438 11.65 -14.95 -13.71
N ILE A 439 12.77 -14.88 -12.97
CA ILE A 439 13.38 -16.05 -12.30
C ILE A 439 12.72 -16.34 -10.94
N GLN A 440 12.16 -15.33 -10.27
CA GLN A 440 11.66 -15.45 -8.88
C GLN A 440 10.13 -15.65 -8.80
N SER A 441 9.41 -15.31 -9.84
CA SER A 441 7.95 -15.36 -9.91
C SER A 441 7.36 -16.77 -9.70
N GLY A 442 8.03 -17.79 -10.20
CA GLY A 442 7.57 -19.18 -10.07
C GLY A 442 7.62 -19.73 -8.64
N PHE A 443 8.44 -19.16 -7.75
CA PHE A 443 8.60 -19.68 -6.37
C PHE A 443 7.54 -19.15 -5.43
N ILE A 444 7.21 -17.86 -5.54
CA ILE A 444 6.16 -17.23 -4.73
C ILE A 444 4.78 -17.79 -5.11
N ALA A 445 4.54 -18.04 -6.40
CA ALA A 445 3.31 -18.68 -6.86
C ALA A 445 3.11 -20.10 -6.28
N ASN A 446 4.21 -20.80 -5.96
CA ASN A 446 4.13 -22.17 -5.44
C ASN A 446 4.00 -22.26 -3.91
N VAL A 447 4.45 -21.24 -3.17
CA VAL A 447 4.55 -21.28 -1.69
C VAL A 447 3.65 -20.24 -1.04
N GLY A 448 3.22 -19.21 -1.79
CA GLY A 448 2.47 -18.06 -1.28
C GLY A 448 3.38 -16.93 -0.76
N LEU A 449 2.89 -15.69 -0.88
CA LEU A 449 3.65 -14.49 -0.53
C LEU A 449 3.94 -14.40 0.97
N ASN A 450 2.98 -14.77 1.80
CA ASN A 450 3.10 -14.67 3.27
C ASN A 450 4.18 -15.63 3.80
N ILE A 451 4.20 -16.86 3.31
CA ILE A 451 5.21 -17.86 3.71
C ILE A 451 6.60 -17.43 3.22
N PHE A 452 6.70 -16.92 2.00
CA PHE A 452 7.96 -16.41 1.47
C PHE A 452 8.51 -15.23 2.28
N ASN A 453 7.67 -14.25 2.63
CA ASN A 453 8.04 -13.12 3.47
C ASN A 453 8.51 -13.56 4.86
N LYS A 454 7.83 -14.55 5.45
CA LYS A 454 8.26 -15.13 6.73
C LYS A 454 9.68 -15.71 6.64
N TYR A 455 10.01 -16.46 5.57
CA TYR A 455 11.36 -16.98 5.37
C TYR A 455 12.42 -15.88 5.22
N VAL A 456 12.08 -14.77 4.56
CA VAL A 456 13.00 -13.64 4.44
C VAL A 456 13.24 -12.99 5.80
N ILE A 457 12.20 -12.76 6.60
CA ILE A 457 12.30 -12.18 7.94
C ILE A 457 13.10 -13.09 8.87
N ASP A 458 12.80 -14.38 8.92
CA ASP A 458 13.51 -15.37 9.74
C ASP A 458 15.01 -15.43 9.36
N SER A 459 15.32 -15.32 8.07
CA SER A 459 16.70 -15.27 7.59
C SER A 459 17.43 -13.98 7.98
N ILE A 460 16.72 -12.82 8.00
CA ILE A 460 17.28 -11.53 8.44
C ILE A 460 17.55 -11.54 9.94
N GLU A 461 16.65 -12.14 10.73
CA GLU A 461 16.78 -12.24 12.19
C GLU A 461 17.82 -13.28 12.63
N GLY A 462 18.41 -14.03 11.69
CA GLY A 462 19.43 -15.05 11.99
C GLY A 462 18.87 -16.26 12.75
N LYS A 463 17.55 -16.44 12.71
CA LYS A 463 16.91 -17.64 13.27
C LYS A 463 17.34 -18.82 12.44
N SER A 464 18.23 -19.65 12.99
CA SER A 464 18.80 -20.81 12.34
C SER A 464 17.75 -21.88 12.02
N GLU A 465 18.01 -22.59 10.94
CA GLU A 465 17.28 -23.72 10.36
C GLU A 465 17.01 -24.89 11.35
N ASP A 466 16.38 -24.65 12.50
CA ASP A 466 15.78 -25.77 13.21
C ASP A 466 14.51 -26.19 12.47
N LYS A 467 14.63 -27.28 11.73
CA LYS A 467 13.56 -27.91 10.93
C LYS A 467 12.28 -28.20 11.74
N SER A 468 12.32 -28.03 13.06
CA SER A 468 11.24 -28.20 14.00
C SER A 468 10.46 -26.92 14.33
N SER A 469 11.06 -25.71 14.24
CA SER A 469 10.46 -24.48 14.76
C SER A 469 9.43 -23.81 13.84
N ILE A 470 9.43 -24.12 12.53
CA ILE A 470 8.50 -23.51 11.56
C ILE A 470 7.12 -24.19 11.58
N LEU A 471 7.05 -25.42 12.07
CA LEU A 471 5.80 -26.18 12.23
C LEU A 471 5.23 -26.13 13.67
N GLU A 472 5.97 -25.59 14.64
CA GLU A 472 5.64 -25.71 16.08
C GLU A 472 4.89 -24.53 16.68
N THR A 473 4.65 -23.45 15.96
CA THR A 473 3.83 -22.33 16.47
C THR A 473 2.32 -22.48 16.21
N GLU A 474 1.90 -23.49 15.46
CA GLU A 474 0.49 -23.78 15.26
C GLU A 474 -0.05 -24.62 16.41
N ILE A 475 -1.01 -24.03 17.14
CA ILE A 475 -1.75 -24.76 18.16
C ILE A 475 -2.65 -25.79 17.47
N LYS A 476 -2.36 -27.07 17.68
CA LYS A 476 -3.25 -28.15 17.23
C LYS A 476 -4.37 -28.34 18.27
N LEU A 477 -5.51 -27.73 17.96
CA LEU A 477 -6.72 -27.87 18.80
C LEU A 477 -7.67 -28.86 18.14
N ASP A 478 -7.87 -30.00 18.76
CA ASP A 478 -8.75 -31.10 18.30
C ASP A 478 -9.94 -31.19 19.24
N CYS A 479 -11.13 -30.78 18.80
CA CYS A 479 -12.37 -30.79 19.57
C CYS A 479 -13.33 -31.84 19.03
N TYR A 480 -14.08 -32.52 19.89
CA TYR A 480 -15.09 -33.52 19.50
C TYR A 480 -16.39 -32.87 18.95
N TRP A 481 -16.58 -31.57 19.16
CA TRP A 481 -17.71 -30.83 18.62
C TRP A 481 -17.37 -30.14 17.29
N GLY A 482 -18.40 -29.93 16.48
CA GLY A 482 -18.27 -29.17 15.25
C GLY A 482 -18.22 -27.66 15.54
N SER A 483 -17.35 -26.93 14.83
CA SER A 483 -17.19 -25.48 14.91
C SER A 483 -17.05 -24.90 13.51
N SER A 484 -18.11 -24.29 12.97
CA SER A 484 -18.09 -23.72 11.63
C SER A 484 -19.20 -22.68 11.43
N ILE A 485 -19.08 -21.86 10.39
CA ILE A 485 -20.13 -20.95 9.92
C ILE A 485 -20.83 -21.61 8.74
N PRO A 486 -22.07 -22.11 8.89
CA PRO A 486 -22.80 -22.74 7.80
C PRO A 486 -23.11 -21.75 6.66
N LYS A 487 -23.11 -22.22 5.42
CA LYS A 487 -23.51 -21.42 4.26
C LYS A 487 -24.97 -20.94 4.35
N SER A 488 -25.82 -21.69 5.05
CA SER A 488 -27.20 -21.30 5.32
C SER A 488 -27.35 -20.12 6.27
N TYR A 489 -26.31 -19.79 7.05
CA TYR A 489 -26.30 -18.65 7.97
C TYR A 489 -25.64 -17.42 7.32
N ILE A 490 -24.48 -17.58 6.71
CA ILE A 490 -23.79 -16.55 5.93
C ILE A 490 -23.46 -17.13 4.55
N ASP A 491 -24.16 -16.67 3.51
CA ASP A 491 -24.03 -17.23 2.16
C ASP A 491 -22.71 -16.88 1.47
N ALA A 492 -22.21 -15.65 1.68
CA ALA A 492 -20.98 -15.16 1.07
C ALA A 492 -19.72 -15.83 1.63
N ASP A 493 -18.99 -16.56 0.77
CA ASP A 493 -17.74 -17.24 1.15
C ASP A 493 -16.67 -16.26 1.66
N SER A 494 -16.58 -15.08 1.05
CA SER A 494 -15.64 -14.03 1.44
C SER A 494 -15.89 -13.51 2.86
N GLU A 495 -17.15 -13.31 3.27
CA GLU A 495 -17.50 -12.85 4.62
C GLU A 495 -17.20 -13.92 5.66
N ARG A 496 -17.49 -15.20 5.36
CA ARG A 496 -17.15 -16.30 6.26
C ARG A 496 -15.64 -16.41 6.49
N ILE A 497 -14.84 -16.29 5.43
CA ILE A 497 -13.37 -16.32 5.51
C ILE A 497 -12.85 -15.13 6.32
N ASP A 498 -13.42 -13.92 6.14
CA ASP A 498 -13.03 -12.74 6.92
C ASP A 498 -13.29 -12.93 8.42
N ILE A 499 -14.46 -13.47 8.78
CA ILE A 499 -14.80 -13.76 10.18
C ILE A 499 -13.82 -14.78 10.79
N TYR A 500 -13.50 -15.86 10.09
CA TYR A 500 -12.53 -16.84 10.55
C TYR A 500 -11.15 -16.21 10.79
N LYS A 501 -10.67 -15.38 9.87
CA LYS A 501 -9.38 -14.66 10.01
C LYS A 501 -9.37 -13.72 11.21
N ARG A 502 -10.46 -13.01 11.44
CA ARG A 502 -10.60 -12.11 12.58
C ARG A 502 -10.60 -12.87 13.91
N LEU A 503 -11.23 -14.03 13.97
CA LEU A 503 -11.31 -14.86 15.18
C LEU A 503 -9.97 -15.49 15.57
N GLU A 504 -9.10 -15.80 14.62
CA GLU A 504 -7.89 -16.59 14.87
C GLU A 504 -6.89 -15.93 15.81
N HIS A 505 -6.71 -14.61 15.71
CA HIS A 505 -5.76 -13.86 16.53
C HIS A 505 -6.46 -12.94 17.55
N SER A 506 -7.75 -13.16 17.79
CA SER A 506 -8.53 -12.31 18.68
C SER A 506 -8.39 -12.75 20.14
N GLU A 507 -8.23 -11.77 21.02
CA GLU A 507 -8.39 -11.99 22.46
C GLU A 507 -9.85 -12.29 22.81
N PRO A 508 -10.13 -12.96 23.96
CA PRO A 508 -11.49 -13.37 24.34
C PRO A 508 -12.52 -12.23 24.28
N ASN A 509 -12.16 -11.03 24.73
CA ASN A 509 -13.05 -9.85 24.68
C ASN A 509 -13.40 -9.43 23.25
N LYS A 510 -12.43 -9.49 22.33
CA LYS A 510 -12.65 -9.19 20.90
C LYS A 510 -13.50 -10.25 20.21
N VAL A 511 -13.41 -11.51 20.66
CA VAL A 511 -14.29 -12.58 20.15
C VAL A 511 -15.74 -12.28 20.48
N ASP A 512 -16.02 -11.74 21.68
CA ASP A 512 -17.39 -11.34 22.05
C ASP A 512 -17.88 -10.12 21.25
N GLU A 513 -17.02 -9.16 20.96
CA GLU A 513 -17.36 -8.03 20.07
C GLU A 513 -17.72 -8.53 18.66
N ILE A 514 -16.91 -9.44 18.09
CA ILE A 514 -17.18 -10.03 16.78
C ILE A 514 -18.49 -10.83 16.81
N LYS A 515 -18.75 -11.61 17.86
CA LYS A 515 -20.01 -12.32 18.04
C LYS A 515 -21.21 -11.37 18.03
N ASN A 516 -21.14 -10.27 18.77
CA ASN A 516 -22.20 -9.26 18.82
C ASN A 516 -22.42 -8.58 17.47
N GLU A 517 -21.35 -8.23 16.74
CA GLU A 517 -21.44 -7.70 15.37
C GLU A 517 -22.16 -8.67 14.42
N ILE A 518 -21.84 -9.96 14.52
CA ILE A 518 -22.46 -10.99 13.67
C ILE A 518 -23.93 -11.17 14.01
N ILE A 519 -24.29 -11.14 15.29
CA ILE A 519 -25.70 -11.18 15.73
C ILE A 519 -26.49 -9.98 15.17
N ASP A 520 -25.89 -8.79 15.20
CA ASP A 520 -26.52 -7.57 14.69
C ASP A 520 -26.74 -7.64 13.17
N ARG A 521 -25.79 -8.19 12.43
CA ARG A 521 -25.83 -8.25 10.95
C ARG A 521 -26.65 -9.42 10.39
N PHE A 522 -26.56 -10.59 11.03
CA PHE A 522 -27.10 -11.86 10.47
C PHE A 522 -28.14 -12.52 11.37
N GLY A 523 -28.44 -11.94 12.54
CA GLY A 523 -29.40 -12.50 13.50
C GLY A 523 -28.81 -13.58 14.40
N ASN A 524 -29.70 -14.40 15.00
CA ASN A 524 -29.29 -15.40 16.00
C ASN A 524 -28.27 -16.40 15.47
N VAL A 525 -27.22 -16.60 16.23
CA VAL A 525 -26.11 -17.49 15.89
C VAL A 525 -26.54 -18.96 16.02
N PRO A 526 -26.32 -19.81 15.00
CA PRO A 526 -26.51 -21.26 15.11
C PRO A 526 -25.54 -21.87 16.14
N GLU A 527 -25.95 -22.94 16.81
CA GLU A 527 -25.14 -23.62 17.83
C GLU A 527 -23.74 -24.02 17.34
N ILE A 528 -23.62 -24.52 16.12
CA ILE A 528 -22.32 -24.88 15.52
C ILE A 528 -21.40 -23.66 15.33
N THR A 529 -21.97 -22.47 15.10
CA THR A 529 -21.22 -21.21 14.99
C THR A 529 -20.91 -20.65 16.39
N ASP A 530 -21.77 -20.85 17.37
CA ASP A 530 -21.51 -20.49 18.76
C ASP A 530 -20.32 -21.28 19.33
N ASN A 531 -20.26 -22.55 19.01
CA ASN A 531 -19.11 -23.42 19.31
C ASN A 531 -17.80 -22.89 18.72
N LEU A 532 -17.85 -22.22 17.55
CA LEU A 532 -16.68 -21.61 16.92
C LEU A 532 -16.13 -20.45 17.77
N PHE A 533 -16.98 -19.59 18.33
CA PHE A 533 -16.54 -18.50 19.20
C PHE A 533 -15.89 -19.02 20.48
N SER A 534 -16.49 -20.03 21.11
CA SER A 534 -15.90 -20.67 22.28
C SER A 534 -14.56 -21.36 21.96
N THR A 535 -14.46 -22.01 20.80
CA THR A 535 -13.20 -22.61 20.31
C THR A 535 -12.12 -21.54 20.05
N ALA A 536 -12.48 -20.37 19.53
CA ALA A 536 -11.55 -19.26 19.32
C ALA A 536 -11.03 -18.71 20.66
N LYS A 537 -11.88 -18.58 21.68
CA LYS A 537 -11.48 -18.18 23.04
C LYS A 537 -10.51 -19.20 23.67
N ILE A 538 -10.81 -20.49 23.54
CA ILE A 538 -9.93 -21.59 24.01
C ILE A 538 -8.55 -21.45 23.33
N ARG A 539 -8.50 -21.24 22.02
CA ARG A 539 -7.25 -21.06 21.27
C ARG A 539 -6.44 -19.88 21.81
N SER A 540 -7.08 -18.75 22.10
CA SER A 540 -6.42 -17.57 22.66
C SER A 540 -5.74 -17.85 24.00
N ILE A 541 -6.38 -18.62 24.90
CA ILE A 541 -5.77 -19.04 26.18
C ILE A 541 -4.55 -19.93 25.92
N LEU A 542 -4.69 -20.94 25.08
CA LEU A 542 -3.60 -21.86 24.75
C LEU A 542 -2.39 -21.13 24.15
N GLN A 543 -2.64 -20.10 23.35
CA GLN A 543 -1.61 -19.25 22.74
C GLN A 543 -0.85 -18.45 23.80
N LYS A 544 -1.56 -17.82 24.72
CA LYS A 544 -0.97 -17.06 25.83
C LYS A 544 -0.09 -17.93 26.75
N LYS A 545 -0.41 -19.22 26.84
CA LYS A 545 0.28 -20.20 27.70
C LYS A 545 1.27 -21.11 26.95
N GLU A 546 1.53 -20.82 25.68
CA GLU A 546 2.46 -21.57 24.83
C GLU A 546 2.16 -23.08 24.74
N ILE A 547 0.87 -23.45 24.80
CA ILE A 547 0.41 -24.84 24.70
C ILE A 547 0.19 -25.15 23.22
N LEU A 548 1.01 -26.06 22.67
CA LEU A 548 1.02 -26.36 21.23
C LEU A 548 -0.03 -27.36 20.78
N ARG A 549 -0.48 -28.24 21.70
CA ARG A 549 -1.50 -29.25 21.39
C ARG A 549 -2.53 -29.32 22.51
N CYS A 550 -3.79 -29.24 22.11
CA CYS A 550 -4.92 -29.45 22.98
C CYS A 550 -5.89 -30.42 22.29
N LYS A 551 -6.20 -31.52 22.96
CA LYS A 551 -7.21 -32.47 22.48
C LYS A 551 -8.34 -32.56 23.49
N ILE A 552 -9.55 -32.20 23.03
CA ILE A 552 -10.74 -32.18 23.85
C ILE A 552 -11.68 -33.29 23.36
N LYS A 553 -11.96 -34.23 24.25
CA LYS A 553 -12.96 -35.26 24.06
C LYS A 553 -14.13 -35.01 25.01
N GLU A 554 -15.22 -35.71 24.83
CA GLU A 554 -16.45 -35.51 25.61
C GLU A 554 -16.24 -35.49 27.13
N PHE A 555 -15.29 -36.27 27.65
CA PHE A 555 -15.00 -36.39 29.09
C PHE A 555 -13.51 -36.19 29.42
N GLN A 556 -12.72 -35.65 28.51
CA GLN A 556 -11.28 -35.59 28.71
C GLN A 556 -10.67 -34.37 27.98
N VAL A 557 -9.75 -33.69 28.66
CA VAL A 557 -8.88 -32.65 28.07
C VAL A 557 -7.42 -33.08 28.19
N GLU A 558 -6.69 -32.97 27.10
CA GLU A 558 -5.28 -33.32 27.02
C GLU A 558 -4.50 -32.10 26.50
N LEU A 559 -3.49 -31.65 27.24
CA LEU A 559 -2.68 -30.48 26.97
C LEU A 559 -1.19 -30.83 26.85
N PHE A 560 -0.48 -30.22 25.89
CA PHE A 560 0.96 -30.38 25.69
C PHE A 560 1.56 -29.19 24.93
N PRO A 561 2.76 -28.69 25.30
CA PRO A 561 3.47 -28.96 26.57
C PRO A 561 2.85 -28.16 27.73
N VAL A 562 2.98 -28.65 28.92
CA VAL A 562 2.56 -27.97 30.15
C VAL A 562 3.72 -28.06 31.14
N ASP A 563 4.07 -26.98 31.81
CA ASP A 563 5.01 -26.94 32.92
C ASP A 563 4.21 -26.92 34.22
N LEU A 564 4.22 -28.04 34.95
CA LEU A 564 3.42 -28.24 36.16
C LEU A 564 4.06 -27.50 37.34
N THR A 565 3.57 -26.29 37.64
CA THR A 565 3.91 -25.52 38.85
C THR A 565 3.05 -25.98 40.03
N GLU A 566 3.45 -25.63 41.26
CA GLU A 566 2.65 -25.97 42.45
C GLU A 566 1.28 -25.29 42.45
N ASP A 567 1.21 -24.03 41.96
CA ASP A 567 -0.05 -23.29 41.84
C ASP A 567 -0.98 -23.96 40.82
N LEU A 568 -0.45 -24.32 39.66
CA LEU A 568 -1.19 -25.02 38.62
C LEU A 568 -1.70 -26.38 39.13
N LYS A 569 -0.89 -27.11 39.89
CA LYS A 569 -1.29 -28.38 40.50
C LYS A 569 -2.46 -28.20 41.47
N LEU A 570 -2.43 -27.18 42.32
CA LEU A 570 -3.51 -26.85 43.24
C LEU A 570 -4.80 -26.49 42.50
N SER A 571 -4.71 -25.71 41.42
CA SER A 571 -5.85 -25.37 40.56
C SER A 571 -6.46 -26.63 39.93
N ILE A 572 -5.64 -27.52 39.38
CA ILE A 572 -6.08 -28.75 38.73
C ILE A 572 -6.76 -29.71 39.73
N GLU A 573 -6.23 -29.84 40.95
CA GLU A 573 -6.76 -30.74 41.99
C GLU A 573 -8.19 -30.37 42.44
N GLN A 574 -8.65 -29.14 42.17
CA GLN A 574 -10.03 -28.73 42.41
C GLN A 574 -11.02 -29.39 41.42
N TYR A 575 -10.55 -29.67 40.18
CA TYR A 575 -11.38 -30.24 39.12
C TYR A 575 -11.17 -31.73 38.90
N ASP A 576 -9.91 -32.21 38.98
CA ASP A 576 -9.56 -33.63 38.84
C ASP A 576 -8.42 -34.01 39.79
N LYS A 577 -8.76 -34.72 40.86
CA LYS A 577 -7.78 -35.26 41.82
C LYS A 577 -6.93 -36.42 41.28
N ARG A 578 -7.29 -36.97 40.11
CA ARG A 578 -6.64 -38.11 39.47
C ARG A 578 -6.06 -37.76 38.11
N PHE A 579 -5.67 -36.48 37.91
CA PHE A 579 -5.05 -36.06 36.65
C PHE A 579 -3.76 -36.87 36.39
N ILE A 580 -3.46 -37.05 35.11
CA ILE A 580 -2.24 -37.73 34.65
C ILE A 580 -1.29 -36.68 34.09
N PHE A 581 -0.09 -36.60 34.67
CA PHE A 581 0.98 -35.75 34.17
C PHE A 581 2.23 -36.60 33.88
N ARG A 582 2.66 -36.63 32.62
CA ARG A 582 3.85 -37.34 32.18
C ARG A 582 4.47 -36.67 30.97
N ASN A 583 5.79 -36.42 31.00
CA ASN A 583 6.53 -35.84 29.88
C ASN A 583 5.91 -34.53 29.35
N LYS A 584 5.61 -33.58 30.25
CA LYS A 584 4.93 -32.31 29.95
C LYS A 584 3.51 -32.44 29.33
N ARG A 585 2.94 -33.62 29.38
CA ARG A 585 1.57 -33.92 28.94
C ARG A 585 0.66 -34.00 30.14
N LEU A 586 -0.36 -33.15 30.17
CA LEU A 586 -1.39 -33.10 31.18
C LEU A 586 -2.68 -33.67 30.60
N VAL A 587 -3.28 -34.63 31.33
CA VAL A 587 -4.57 -35.23 30.96
C VAL A 587 -5.52 -35.09 32.15
N LEU A 588 -6.66 -34.45 31.90
CA LEU A 588 -7.74 -34.23 32.86
C LEU A 588 -8.95 -35.08 32.46
N ASN A 589 -9.58 -35.76 33.40
CA ASN A 589 -10.76 -36.59 33.15
C ASN A 589 -11.95 -36.07 33.97
N PHE A 590 -13.11 -35.99 33.34
CA PHE A 590 -14.33 -35.42 33.91
C PHE A 590 -15.45 -36.44 33.99
N GLN A 591 -16.35 -36.25 34.93
CA GLN A 591 -17.54 -37.12 35.11
C GLN A 591 -18.73 -36.62 34.27
N HIS A 592 -18.69 -35.36 33.82
CA HIS A 592 -19.73 -34.72 33.01
C HIS A 592 -19.21 -34.45 31.61
N SER A 593 -20.10 -34.47 30.62
CA SER A 593 -19.78 -34.09 29.26
C SER A 593 -19.35 -32.62 29.20
N LEU A 594 -18.23 -32.37 28.58
CA LEU A 594 -17.67 -31.03 28.40
C LEU A 594 -18.40 -30.31 27.26
N THR A 595 -18.89 -29.11 27.49
CA THR A 595 -19.37 -28.22 26.43
C THR A 595 -18.27 -27.26 26.02
N PRO A 596 -18.34 -26.61 24.83
CA PRO A 596 -17.35 -25.63 24.42
C PRO A 596 -17.17 -24.50 25.45
N GLU A 597 -18.26 -23.98 26.01
CA GLU A 597 -18.26 -22.92 26.99
C GLU A 597 -17.69 -23.37 28.34
N SER A 598 -18.13 -24.52 28.86
CA SER A 598 -17.57 -25.07 30.09
C SER A 598 -16.08 -25.42 29.99
N THR A 599 -15.63 -25.81 28.81
CA THR A 599 -14.21 -26.05 28.54
C THR A 599 -13.40 -24.78 28.55
N TYR A 600 -13.93 -23.69 27.96
CA TYR A 600 -13.30 -22.38 28.02
C TYR A 600 -13.15 -21.88 29.45
N GLU A 601 -14.23 -21.87 30.24
CA GLU A 601 -14.22 -21.47 31.65
C GLU A 601 -13.24 -22.32 32.49
N LEU A 602 -13.21 -23.62 32.24
CA LEU A 602 -12.28 -24.53 32.88
C LEU A 602 -10.82 -24.18 32.59
N LEU A 603 -10.48 -23.99 31.31
CA LEU A 603 -9.11 -23.67 30.90
C LEU A 603 -8.67 -22.28 31.38
N ASP A 604 -9.57 -21.31 31.39
CA ASP A 604 -9.32 -19.97 31.91
C ASP A 604 -9.08 -19.97 33.43
N SER A 605 -9.75 -20.84 34.14
CA SER A 605 -9.59 -20.98 35.62
C SER A 605 -8.35 -21.78 36.02
N ILE A 606 -7.93 -22.74 35.20
CA ILE A 606 -6.79 -23.63 35.51
C ILE A 606 -5.47 -23.01 35.04
N LEU A 607 -5.44 -22.45 33.83
CA LEU A 607 -4.21 -21.93 33.16
C LEU A 607 -3.98 -20.46 33.43
#